data_6cee274a8250eface0365ac8c2a677f4
#
_entry.id   6cee274a8250eface0365ac8c2a677f4
#
_cell.length_a   1.000
_cell.length_b   1.000
_cell.length_c   1.000
_cell.angle_alpha   90.00
_cell.angle_beta   90.00
_cell.angle_gamma   90.00
#
_symmetry.space_group_name_H-M   'P 1'
#
loop_
_entity.id
_entity.type
_entity.pdbx_description
1 polymer ?
#
loop_
_entity_poly.entity_id
_entity_poly.type
_entity_poly.pdbx_seq_one_letter_code
_entity_poly.pdbx_strand_id
1 'polypeptide(L)'
;MTAKPTLKALNQQAIVITGATSGVGLATARRAARSGACVFLIARGEGDLKSLCEELQATGARVAYAVADVADYDALALAADKAQRLFGGFDTWVNNAGVSIFGPIRETTLEDQRRLFETNYWGVVNGSLLAAEHLRGRPGGGAIINVGSTLSDAPIPVQGVYSASKHAVKGFTNAFRMELLREQAPVLLTLVKPSAIDTPYNKHARNLTGQAVQNPQPVYATHVVADTILYCAQHPIREITVGGGGRLIASFYSALPGLAEPLLARFAPSLMRDRSSAYQPYDDGLYDPTEDGLDEEVHYPMIRQFSALAEVRKHPGIASGVVAVLAAVGVATLLLNQLTGPTRYQALRSRADPRGWVDTEALRDRLDSVTRDLRHRFEDVRHEAEDLGHKGASRAGQWFGKARKSSERSLRDGGQAARRYAHDAGDYARDHAREGGALLAIATIAAVIAGAALETRREDSRIKRIAKF
;
A
#
# COMPACT_ATOMS: atom_id res chain seq x y z
N MET A 1 15.89 20.60 -16.34
CA MET A 1 15.14 20.44 -15.07
C MET A 1 13.88 19.64 -15.38
N THR A 2 13.65 18.49 -14.77
CA THR A 2 12.42 17.72 -14.95
C THR A 2 11.25 18.54 -14.44
N ALA A 3 10.22 18.75 -15.29
CA ALA A 3 8.99 19.41 -14.87
C ALA A 3 8.30 18.50 -13.84
N LYS A 4 8.40 18.85 -12.55
CA LYS A 4 7.67 18.13 -11.50
C LYS A 4 6.21 18.52 -11.58
N PRO A 5 5.26 17.56 -11.50
CA PRO A 5 3.85 17.91 -11.45
C PRO A 5 3.54 18.73 -10.18
N THR A 6 2.70 19.74 -10.34
CA THR A 6 2.17 20.53 -9.23
C THR A 6 0.82 19.91 -8.82
N LEU A 7 0.84 19.04 -7.81
CA LEU A 7 -0.37 18.40 -7.33
C LEU A 7 -1.19 19.38 -6.47
N LYS A 8 -2.48 19.51 -6.81
CA LYS A 8 -3.41 20.43 -6.15
C LYS A 8 -4.00 19.81 -4.88
N ALA A 9 -4.59 20.62 -4.00
CA ALA A 9 -5.47 20.14 -2.94
C ALA A 9 -6.72 19.47 -3.53
N LEU A 10 -7.32 18.49 -2.84
CA LEU A 10 -8.45 17.70 -3.38
C LEU A 10 -9.62 18.58 -3.82
N ASN A 11 -9.98 19.61 -3.06
CA ASN A 11 -11.04 20.54 -3.40
C ASN A 11 -10.80 21.41 -4.65
N GLN A 12 -9.62 21.28 -5.25
CA GLN A 12 -9.22 21.95 -6.49
C GLN A 12 -9.02 20.96 -7.63
N GLN A 13 -9.27 19.67 -7.39
CA GLN A 13 -9.06 18.62 -8.39
C GLN A 13 -10.38 18.18 -9.03
N ALA A 14 -10.26 17.76 -10.29
CA ALA A 14 -11.19 16.85 -10.93
C ALA A 14 -10.53 15.46 -10.98
N ILE A 15 -11.22 14.46 -10.40
CA ILE A 15 -10.71 13.10 -10.22
C ILE A 15 -11.58 12.13 -11.01
N VAL A 16 -10.98 11.38 -11.93
CA VAL A 16 -11.63 10.28 -12.65
C VAL A 16 -11.35 8.97 -11.93
N ILE A 17 -12.39 8.15 -11.71
CA ILE A 17 -12.29 6.87 -11.00
C ILE A 17 -12.96 5.78 -11.81
N THR A 18 -12.22 4.74 -12.19
CA THR A 18 -12.76 3.54 -12.84
C THR A 18 -13.15 2.49 -11.81
N GLY A 19 -14.22 1.71 -12.08
CA GLY A 19 -14.78 0.75 -11.13
C GLY A 19 -15.34 1.47 -9.89
N ALA A 20 -16.10 2.56 -10.12
CA ALA A 20 -16.49 3.51 -9.09
C ALA A 20 -17.71 3.06 -8.26
N THR A 21 -18.42 1.98 -8.64
CA THR A 21 -19.72 1.59 -8.07
C THR A 21 -19.63 0.63 -6.90
N SER A 22 -18.44 0.08 -6.60
CA SER A 22 -18.28 -0.85 -5.47
C SER A 22 -16.89 -0.76 -4.81
N GLY A 23 -16.79 -1.27 -3.59
CA GLY A 23 -15.55 -1.46 -2.84
C GLY A 23 -14.66 -0.21 -2.79
N VAL A 24 -13.38 -0.38 -3.14
CA VAL A 24 -12.36 0.70 -3.06
C VAL A 24 -12.71 1.89 -3.97
N GLY A 25 -13.25 1.64 -5.17
CA GLY A 25 -13.64 2.69 -6.11
C GLY A 25 -14.75 3.57 -5.54
N LEU A 26 -15.78 2.94 -5.00
CA LEU A 26 -16.91 3.61 -4.36
C LEU A 26 -16.47 4.43 -3.12
N ALA A 27 -15.69 3.81 -2.23
CA ALA A 27 -15.14 4.49 -1.06
C ALA A 27 -14.27 5.69 -1.46
N THR A 28 -13.49 5.57 -2.55
CA THR A 28 -12.67 6.66 -3.07
C THR A 28 -13.55 7.79 -3.63
N ALA A 29 -14.60 7.45 -4.39
CA ALA A 29 -15.53 8.43 -4.96
C ALA A 29 -16.24 9.23 -3.87
N ARG A 30 -16.83 8.56 -2.88
CA ARG A 30 -17.51 9.19 -1.75
C ARG A 30 -16.59 10.10 -0.94
N ARG A 31 -15.34 9.67 -0.72
CA ARG A 31 -14.34 10.45 0.03
C ARG A 31 -13.80 11.64 -0.77
N ALA A 32 -13.57 11.46 -2.07
CA ALA A 32 -13.17 12.55 -2.96
C ALA A 32 -14.25 13.65 -3.00
N ALA A 33 -15.51 13.26 -3.17
CA ALA A 33 -16.65 14.18 -3.16
C ALA A 33 -16.75 14.94 -1.82
N ARG A 34 -16.66 14.23 -0.68
CA ARG A 34 -16.63 14.87 0.66
C ARG A 34 -15.45 15.82 0.86
N SER A 35 -14.35 15.60 0.15
CA SER A 35 -13.19 16.51 0.18
C SER A 35 -13.33 17.71 -0.76
N GLY A 36 -14.48 17.88 -1.42
CA GLY A 36 -14.76 18.97 -2.34
C GLY A 36 -14.21 18.81 -3.76
N ALA A 37 -13.69 17.62 -4.12
CA ALA A 37 -13.24 17.35 -5.48
C ALA A 37 -14.43 17.24 -6.46
N CYS A 38 -14.20 17.61 -7.73
CA CYS A 38 -15.09 17.18 -8.80
C CYS A 38 -14.80 15.70 -9.09
N VAL A 39 -15.83 14.86 -9.16
CA VAL A 39 -15.64 13.40 -9.34
C VAL A 39 -16.30 12.92 -10.63
N PHE A 40 -15.53 12.22 -11.45
CA PHE A 40 -16.04 11.58 -12.64
C PHE A 40 -15.99 10.04 -12.46
N LEU A 41 -17.17 9.43 -12.50
CA LEU A 41 -17.37 8.02 -12.19
C LEU A 41 -17.41 7.20 -13.49
N ILE A 42 -16.67 6.11 -13.57
CA ILE A 42 -16.70 5.16 -14.70
C ILE A 42 -16.93 3.76 -14.17
N ALA A 43 -17.95 3.10 -14.68
CA ALA A 43 -18.26 1.68 -14.45
C ALA A 43 -19.10 1.13 -15.60
N ARG A 44 -19.43 -0.19 -15.56
CA ARG A 44 -20.24 -0.85 -16.58
C ARG A 44 -21.75 -0.76 -16.30
N GLY A 45 -22.14 -0.78 -15.01
CA GLY A 45 -23.55 -0.72 -14.57
C GLY A 45 -24.07 0.73 -14.53
N GLU A 46 -25.04 1.06 -15.39
CA GLU A 46 -25.62 2.40 -15.47
C GLU A 46 -26.48 2.71 -14.25
N GLY A 47 -27.25 1.73 -13.76
CA GLY A 47 -28.15 1.91 -12.61
C GLY A 47 -27.39 2.38 -11.36
N ASP A 48 -26.31 1.69 -11.00
CA ASP A 48 -25.48 2.03 -9.86
C ASP A 48 -24.73 3.36 -10.06
N LEU A 49 -24.23 3.64 -11.27
CA LEU A 49 -23.61 4.93 -11.58
C LEU A 49 -24.56 6.10 -11.39
N LYS A 50 -25.80 5.95 -11.86
CA LYS A 50 -26.84 6.94 -11.73
C LYS A 50 -27.19 7.18 -10.25
N SER A 51 -27.44 6.11 -9.51
CA SER A 51 -27.77 6.16 -8.08
C SER A 51 -26.64 6.81 -7.27
N LEU A 52 -25.38 6.44 -7.53
CA LEU A 52 -24.23 7.06 -6.88
C LEU A 52 -24.08 8.53 -7.25
N CYS A 53 -24.29 8.88 -8.51
CA CYS A 53 -24.24 10.26 -8.96
C CYS A 53 -25.29 11.12 -8.23
N GLU A 54 -26.51 10.64 -8.13
CA GLU A 54 -27.61 11.30 -7.40
C GLU A 54 -27.30 11.41 -5.90
N GLU A 55 -26.79 10.33 -5.27
CA GLU A 55 -26.34 10.33 -3.86
C GLU A 55 -25.33 11.47 -3.60
N LEU A 56 -24.28 11.53 -4.43
CA LEU A 56 -23.22 12.49 -4.22
C LEU A 56 -23.63 13.92 -4.56
N GLN A 57 -24.45 14.12 -5.60
CA GLN A 57 -25.01 15.43 -5.95
C GLN A 57 -25.92 15.98 -4.85
N ALA A 58 -26.69 15.14 -4.17
CA ALA A 58 -27.52 15.53 -3.03
C ALA A 58 -26.69 16.11 -1.87
N THR A 59 -25.40 15.77 -1.76
CA THR A 59 -24.47 16.40 -0.80
C THR A 59 -23.85 17.71 -1.28
N GLY A 60 -24.22 18.19 -2.48
CA GLY A 60 -23.65 19.38 -3.10
C GLY A 60 -22.35 19.13 -3.89
N ALA A 61 -21.93 17.87 -4.07
CA ALA A 61 -20.71 17.56 -4.80
C ALA A 61 -20.90 17.72 -6.32
N ARG A 62 -19.85 18.14 -7.02
CA ARG A 62 -19.80 18.19 -8.50
C ARG A 62 -19.44 16.82 -9.04
N VAL A 63 -20.43 16.05 -9.48
CA VAL A 63 -20.25 14.66 -9.92
C VAL A 63 -20.91 14.45 -11.29
N ALA A 64 -20.26 13.66 -12.12
CA ALA A 64 -20.80 13.16 -13.37
C ALA A 64 -20.29 11.73 -13.61
N TYR A 65 -20.89 11.01 -14.54
CA TYR A 65 -20.50 9.63 -14.86
C TYR A 65 -20.53 9.33 -16.36
N ALA A 66 -19.86 8.24 -16.72
CA ALA A 66 -19.99 7.58 -18.01
C ALA A 66 -20.04 6.06 -17.81
N VAL A 67 -20.89 5.40 -18.62
CA VAL A 67 -20.89 3.95 -18.73
C VAL A 67 -19.77 3.57 -19.70
N ALA A 68 -18.79 2.77 -19.22
CA ALA A 68 -17.74 2.22 -20.07
C ALA A 68 -17.14 0.95 -19.44
N ASP A 69 -16.82 -0.02 -20.29
CA ASP A 69 -15.89 -1.09 -19.95
C ASP A 69 -14.46 -0.56 -20.16
N VAL A 70 -13.62 -0.68 -19.16
CA VAL A 70 -12.20 -0.24 -19.26
C VAL A 70 -11.39 -1.05 -20.27
N ALA A 71 -11.87 -2.24 -20.63
CA ALA A 71 -11.30 -3.07 -21.68
C ALA A 71 -11.53 -2.47 -23.08
N ASP A 72 -12.60 -1.71 -23.27
CA ASP A 72 -12.92 -1.01 -24.52
C ASP A 72 -12.24 0.37 -24.51
N TYR A 73 -11.20 0.50 -25.35
CA TYR A 73 -10.43 1.74 -25.45
C TYR A 73 -11.27 2.91 -25.92
N ASP A 74 -12.12 2.70 -26.95
CA ASP A 74 -12.91 3.78 -27.54
C ASP A 74 -14.00 4.28 -26.58
N ALA A 75 -14.68 3.35 -25.89
CA ALA A 75 -15.64 3.71 -24.85
C ALA A 75 -14.97 4.50 -23.70
N LEU A 76 -13.76 4.07 -23.28
CA LEU A 76 -13.01 4.75 -22.25
C LEU A 76 -12.50 6.13 -22.69
N ALA A 77 -12.10 6.27 -23.96
CA ALA A 77 -11.70 7.56 -24.55
C ALA A 77 -12.87 8.54 -24.58
N LEU A 78 -14.08 8.08 -25.00
CA LEU A 78 -15.29 8.90 -24.95
C LEU A 78 -15.64 9.34 -23.53
N ALA A 79 -15.44 8.46 -22.52
CA ALA A 79 -15.64 8.81 -21.11
C ALA A 79 -14.62 9.87 -20.64
N ALA A 80 -13.34 9.74 -21.03
CA ALA A 80 -12.30 10.73 -20.72
C ALA A 80 -12.63 12.09 -21.34
N ASP A 81 -13.05 12.13 -22.61
CA ASP A 81 -13.48 13.34 -23.29
C ASP A 81 -14.70 14.00 -22.61
N LYS A 82 -15.66 13.18 -22.14
CA LYS A 82 -16.82 13.68 -21.38
C LYS A 82 -16.38 14.36 -20.08
N ALA A 83 -15.43 13.74 -19.35
CA ALA A 83 -14.85 14.32 -18.13
C ALA A 83 -14.16 15.67 -18.43
N GLN A 84 -13.37 15.72 -19.50
CA GLN A 84 -12.70 16.94 -19.92
C GLN A 84 -13.68 18.07 -20.26
N ARG A 85 -14.73 17.78 -21.00
CA ARG A 85 -15.76 18.78 -21.37
C ARG A 85 -16.51 19.31 -20.16
N LEU A 86 -16.88 18.45 -19.20
CA LEU A 86 -17.71 18.83 -18.05
C LEU A 86 -16.94 19.59 -16.97
N PHE A 87 -15.66 19.25 -16.76
CA PHE A 87 -14.86 19.81 -15.66
C PHE A 87 -13.70 20.72 -16.14
N GLY A 88 -13.55 20.91 -17.43
CA GLY A 88 -12.41 21.66 -18.00
C GLY A 88 -11.10 20.89 -17.91
N GLY A 89 -11.16 19.57 -17.88
CA GLY A 89 -10.06 18.65 -17.70
C GLY A 89 -10.10 17.92 -16.36
N PHE A 90 -9.18 16.98 -16.18
CA PHE A 90 -8.99 16.28 -14.90
C PHE A 90 -7.54 16.40 -14.42
N ASP A 91 -7.34 16.29 -13.11
CA ASP A 91 -6.04 16.42 -12.43
C ASP A 91 -5.51 15.07 -11.94
N THR A 92 -6.41 14.13 -11.67
CA THR A 92 -6.08 12.78 -11.22
C THR A 92 -6.94 11.74 -11.93
N TRP A 93 -6.29 10.66 -12.37
CA TRP A 93 -6.94 9.48 -12.94
C TRP A 93 -6.63 8.25 -12.09
N VAL A 94 -7.67 7.54 -11.63
CA VAL A 94 -7.55 6.34 -10.79
C VAL A 94 -8.00 5.12 -11.60
N ASN A 95 -7.04 4.28 -12.00
CA ASN A 95 -7.30 2.97 -12.56
C ASN A 95 -7.55 1.98 -11.41
N ASN A 96 -8.82 1.82 -11.03
CA ASN A 96 -9.22 0.94 -9.94
C ASN A 96 -10.04 -0.27 -10.40
N ALA A 97 -10.76 -0.17 -11.53
CA ALA A 97 -11.53 -1.29 -12.07
C ALA A 97 -10.72 -2.60 -12.12
N GLY A 98 -11.33 -3.69 -11.71
CA GLY A 98 -10.70 -4.99 -11.70
C GLY A 98 -11.63 -6.11 -11.31
N VAL A 99 -11.35 -7.30 -11.81
CA VAL A 99 -12.10 -8.54 -11.60
C VAL A 99 -11.17 -9.65 -11.15
N SER A 100 -11.71 -10.75 -10.62
CA SER A 100 -10.92 -11.90 -10.18
C SER A 100 -11.51 -13.24 -10.59
N ILE A 101 -10.64 -14.25 -10.54
CA ILE A 101 -11.02 -15.65 -10.67
C ILE A 101 -10.38 -16.41 -9.51
N PHE A 102 -11.19 -17.14 -8.75
CA PHE A 102 -10.75 -18.11 -7.77
C PHE A 102 -10.85 -19.51 -8.35
N GLY A 103 -9.73 -20.16 -8.57
CA GLY A 103 -9.68 -21.52 -9.12
C GLY A 103 -8.29 -21.93 -9.55
N PRO A 104 -8.06 -23.25 -9.77
CA PRO A 104 -6.83 -23.73 -10.39
C PRO A 104 -6.66 -23.17 -11.80
N ILE A 105 -5.43 -22.78 -12.17
CA ILE A 105 -5.14 -22.21 -13.51
C ILE A 105 -5.59 -23.15 -14.62
N ARG A 106 -5.41 -24.46 -14.45
CA ARG A 106 -5.78 -25.49 -15.45
C ARG A 106 -7.31 -25.62 -15.66
N GLU A 107 -8.10 -25.20 -14.69
CA GLU A 107 -9.58 -25.26 -14.72
C GLU A 107 -10.20 -23.95 -15.20
N THR A 108 -9.39 -22.88 -15.24
CA THR A 108 -9.80 -21.58 -15.80
C THR A 108 -9.66 -21.62 -17.32
N THR A 109 -10.74 -21.38 -18.07
CA THR A 109 -10.70 -21.37 -19.53
C THR A 109 -9.75 -20.27 -20.05
N LEU A 110 -9.20 -20.47 -21.25
CA LEU A 110 -8.35 -19.43 -21.86
C LEU A 110 -9.15 -18.15 -22.16
N GLU A 111 -10.44 -18.27 -22.43
CA GLU A 111 -11.35 -17.14 -22.64
C GLU A 111 -11.47 -16.31 -21.37
N ASP A 112 -11.77 -16.95 -20.23
CA ASP A 112 -11.84 -16.28 -18.93
C ASP A 112 -10.53 -15.62 -18.52
N GLN A 113 -9.39 -16.30 -18.77
CA GLN A 113 -8.07 -15.72 -18.50
C GLN A 113 -7.83 -14.47 -19.34
N ARG A 114 -8.19 -14.49 -20.65
CA ARG A 114 -8.09 -13.32 -21.52
C ARG A 114 -9.00 -12.20 -21.02
N ARG A 115 -10.27 -12.51 -20.72
CA ARG A 115 -11.23 -11.51 -20.23
C ARG A 115 -10.76 -10.83 -18.94
N LEU A 116 -10.18 -11.59 -18.00
CA LEU A 116 -9.59 -11.03 -16.79
C LEU A 116 -8.42 -10.08 -17.13
N PHE A 117 -7.57 -10.44 -18.08
CA PHE A 117 -6.47 -9.59 -18.52
C PHE A 117 -6.96 -8.32 -19.23
N GLU A 118 -8.03 -8.40 -20.04
CA GLU A 118 -8.63 -7.23 -20.70
C GLU A 118 -9.05 -6.19 -19.65
N THR A 119 -9.73 -6.61 -18.58
CA THR A 119 -10.13 -5.69 -17.51
C THR A 119 -8.92 -5.23 -16.67
N ASN A 120 -8.15 -6.18 -16.11
CA ASN A 120 -7.16 -5.88 -15.07
C ASN A 120 -5.88 -5.26 -15.59
N TYR A 121 -5.45 -5.62 -16.80
CA TYR A 121 -4.21 -5.15 -17.40
C TYR A 121 -4.47 -4.13 -18.51
N TRP A 122 -5.23 -4.50 -19.54
CA TRP A 122 -5.49 -3.59 -20.66
C TRP A 122 -6.32 -2.37 -20.21
N GLY A 123 -7.29 -2.55 -19.32
CA GLY A 123 -8.01 -1.41 -18.73
C GLY A 123 -7.09 -0.42 -18.02
N VAL A 124 -6.06 -0.90 -17.31
CA VAL A 124 -5.04 -0.03 -16.70
C VAL A 124 -4.15 0.62 -17.75
N VAL A 125 -3.76 -0.10 -18.80
CA VAL A 125 -2.98 0.46 -19.93
C VAL A 125 -3.77 1.56 -20.62
N ASN A 126 -5.01 1.27 -21.04
CA ASN A 126 -5.91 2.20 -21.71
C ASN A 126 -6.08 3.49 -20.90
N GLY A 127 -6.49 3.37 -19.63
CA GLY A 127 -6.69 4.53 -18.77
C GLY A 127 -5.41 5.31 -18.50
N SER A 128 -4.27 4.63 -18.36
CA SER A 128 -2.97 5.29 -18.15
C SER A 128 -2.51 6.08 -19.36
N LEU A 129 -2.69 5.54 -20.58
CA LEU A 129 -2.31 6.22 -21.81
C LEU A 129 -3.20 7.45 -22.08
N LEU A 130 -4.53 7.29 -21.97
CA LEU A 130 -5.48 8.41 -22.10
C LEU A 130 -5.21 9.51 -21.08
N ALA A 131 -4.98 9.13 -19.83
CA ALA A 131 -4.68 10.09 -18.78
C ALA A 131 -3.34 10.81 -19.00
N ALA A 132 -2.29 10.10 -19.40
CA ALA A 132 -0.99 10.68 -19.64
C ALA A 132 -1.03 11.70 -20.80
N GLU A 133 -1.74 11.39 -21.88
CA GLU A 133 -1.91 12.29 -23.01
C GLU A 133 -2.57 13.61 -22.58
N HIS A 134 -3.68 13.53 -21.83
CA HIS A 134 -4.35 14.70 -21.28
C HIS A 134 -3.46 15.49 -20.32
N LEU A 135 -2.81 14.81 -19.36
CA LEU A 135 -2.04 15.45 -18.30
C LEU A 135 -0.72 16.09 -18.79
N ARG A 136 -0.14 15.59 -19.87
CA ARG A 136 1.03 16.22 -20.52
C ARG A 136 0.75 17.64 -20.96
N GLY A 137 -0.42 17.89 -21.55
CA GLY A 137 -0.84 19.20 -22.04
C GLY A 137 -1.41 20.11 -20.96
N ARG A 138 -1.64 19.60 -19.74
CA ARG A 138 -2.29 20.36 -18.69
C ARG A 138 -1.29 21.22 -17.91
N PRO A 139 -1.57 22.50 -17.65
CA PRO A 139 -0.72 23.33 -16.79
C PRO A 139 -0.57 22.70 -15.40
N GLY A 140 0.68 22.44 -14.98
CA GLY A 140 1.00 21.77 -13.73
C GLY A 140 0.91 20.24 -13.76
N GLY A 141 0.47 19.64 -14.87
CA GLY A 141 0.38 18.18 -15.01
C GLY A 141 -0.68 17.55 -14.12
N GLY A 142 -0.36 16.37 -13.56
CA GLY A 142 -1.26 15.68 -12.63
C GLY A 142 -0.80 14.30 -12.23
N ALA A 143 -1.73 13.47 -11.69
CA ALA A 143 -1.43 12.15 -11.17
C ALA A 143 -2.22 11.05 -11.87
N ILE A 144 -1.57 9.91 -12.10
CA ILE A 144 -2.18 8.64 -12.47
C ILE A 144 -1.93 7.65 -11.34
N ILE A 145 -2.98 7.01 -10.86
CA ILE A 145 -2.91 6.06 -9.74
C ILE A 145 -3.42 4.71 -10.23
N ASN A 146 -2.51 3.73 -10.32
CA ASN A 146 -2.84 2.37 -10.69
C ASN A 146 -3.03 1.52 -9.44
N VAL A 147 -4.19 0.89 -9.29
CA VAL A 147 -4.48 -0.02 -8.19
C VAL A 147 -4.00 -1.43 -8.57
N GLY A 148 -2.84 -1.79 -8.04
CA GLY A 148 -2.27 -3.13 -8.12
C GLY A 148 -2.82 -4.06 -7.03
N SER A 149 -1.94 -4.86 -6.45
CA SER A 149 -2.18 -5.75 -5.31
C SER A 149 -0.85 -6.11 -4.65
N THR A 150 -0.85 -6.61 -3.43
CA THR A 150 0.32 -7.34 -2.88
C THR A 150 0.61 -8.61 -3.70
N LEU A 151 -0.38 -9.15 -4.41
CA LEU A 151 -0.21 -10.22 -5.38
C LEU A 151 0.50 -9.79 -6.68
N SER A 152 0.88 -8.52 -6.82
CA SER A 152 1.84 -8.05 -7.83
C SER A 152 3.30 -8.38 -7.47
N ASP A 153 3.56 -8.83 -6.24
CA ASP A 153 4.89 -9.12 -5.71
C ASP A 153 5.09 -10.60 -5.34
N ALA A 154 4.01 -11.31 -4.99
CA ALA A 154 4.02 -12.73 -4.67
C ALA A 154 2.73 -13.38 -5.16
N PRO A 155 2.80 -14.38 -6.06
CA PRO A 155 1.63 -15.10 -6.50
C PRO A 155 1.15 -16.07 -5.41
N ILE A 156 -0.14 -16.40 -5.44
CA ILE A 156 -0.70 -17.46 -4.58
C ILE A 156 -1.53 -18.45 -5.41
N PRO A 157 -1.59 -19.72 -5.00
CA PRO A 157 -2.51 -20.69 -5.58
C PRO A 157 -3.95 -20.20 -5.53
N VAL A 158 -4.80 -20.73 -6.38
CA VAL A 158 -6.23 -20.37 -6.50
C VAL A 158 -6.48 -18.98 -7.11
N GLN A 159 -5.56 -18.04 -7.00
CA GLN A 159 -5.60 -16.74 -7.68
C GLN A 159 -4.41 -16.56 -8.65
N GLY A 160 -3.98 -17.62 -9.33
CA GLY A 160 -2.83 -17.58 -10.22
C GLY A 160 -2.99 -16.63 -11.39
N VAL A 161 -4.14 -16.65 -12.10
CA VAL A 161 -4.44 -15.75 -13.23
C VAL A 161 -4.53 -14.29 -12.78
N TYR A 162 -5.20 -14.04 -11.65
CA TYR A 162 -5.27 -12.71 -11.04
C TYR A 162 -3.87 -12.20 -10.65
N SER A 163 -3.07 -13.04 -9.97
CA SER A 163 -1.70 -12.68 -9.60
C SER A 163 -0.86 -12.31 -10.83
N ALA A 164 -0.97 -13.09 -11.93
CA ALA A 164 -0.28 -12.81 -13.18
C ALA A 164 -0.68 -11.44 -13.76
N SER A 165 -1.98 -11.11 -13.79
CA SER A 165 -2.46 -9.81 -14.26
C SER A 165 -1.93 -8.65 -13.42
N LYS A 166 -1.86 -8.81 -12.09
CA LYS A 166 -1.35 -7.78 -11.18
C LYS A 166 0.19 -7.63 -11.23
N HIS A 167 0.93 -8.70 -11.55
CA HIS A 167 2.35 -8.60 -11.91
C HIS A 167 2.55 -7.81 -13.20
N ALA A 168 1.71 -8.05 -14.22
CA ALA A 168 1.74 -7.31 -15.48
C ALA A 168 1.48 -5.80 -15.25
N VAL A 169 0.47 -5.45 -14.45
CA VAL A 169 0.19 -4.05 -14.05
C VAL A 169 1.41 -3.40 -13.37
N LYS A 170 2.09 -4.10 -12.47
CA LYS A 170 3.31 -3.58 -11.83
C LYS A 170 4.43 -3.35 -12.85
N GLY A 171 4.66 -4.32 -13.73
CA GLY A 171 5.66 -4.23 -14.79
C GLY A 171 5.42 -3.02 -15.69
N PHE A 172 4.19 -2.91 -16.23
CA PHE A 172 3.74 -1.78 -17.05
C PHE A 172 3.91 -0.43 -16.31
N THR A 173 3.39 -0.33 -15.09
CA THR A 173 3.46 0.91 -14.30
C THR A 173 4.90 1.36 -14.08
N ASN A 174 5.83 0.43 -13.84
CA ASN A 174 7.24 0.76 -13.64
C ASN A 174 7.91 1.19 -14.94
N ALA A 175 7.64 0.51 -16.07
CA ALA A 175 8.19 0.85 -17.37
C ALA A 175 7.66 2.22 -17.85
N PHE A 176 6.35 2.40 -17.82
CA PHE A 176 5.71 3.64 -18.28
C PHE A 176 6.12 4.86 -17.44
N ARG A 177 6.34 4.68 -16.13
CA ARG A 177 6.93 5.73 -15.28
C ARG A 177 8.33 6.15 -15.77
N MET A 178 9.18 5.22 -16.20
CA MET A 178 10.51 5.54 -16.73
C MET A 178 10.42 6.28 -18.06
N GLU A 179 9.44 5.95 -18.90
CA GLU A 179 9.18 6.67 -20.15
C GLU A 179 8.73 8.11 -19.89
N LEU A 180 7.74 8.31 -19.01
CA LEU A 180 7.28 9.64 -18.58
C LEU A 180 8.42 10.49 -18.00
N LEU A 181 9.33 9.88 -17.22
CA LEU A 181 10.52 10.56 -16.72
C LEU A 181 11.50 10.94 -17.82
N ARG A 182 11.73 10.06 -18.81
CA ARG A 182 12.58 10.32 -19.97
C ARG A 182 12.03 11.47 -20.83
N GLU A 183 10.72 11.53 -21.00
CA GLU A 183 10.01 12.57 -21.72
C GLU A 183 9.88 13.88 -20.95
N GLN A 184 10.30 13.89 -19.68
CA GLN A 184 10.12 15.01 -18.76
C GLN A 184 8.64 15.44 -18.60
N ALA A 185 7.71 14.50 -18.79
CA ALA A 185 6.28 14.75 -18.66
C ALA A 185 5.92 15.14 -17.21
N PRO A 186 5.08 16.18 -17.01
CA PRO A 186 4.64 16.60 -15.68
C PRO A 186 3.55 15.66 -15.13
N VAL A 187 3.78 14.35 -15.21
CA VAL A 187 2.81 13.30 -14.82
C VAL A 187 3.42 12.41 -13.74
N LEU A 188 2.75 12.35 -12.61
CA LEU A 188 3.09 11.40 -11.55
C LEU A 188 2.35 10.09 -11.80
N LEU A 189 3.06 8.97 -11.81
CA LEU A 189 2.47 7.64 -11.92
C LEU A 189 2.76 6.83 -10.66
N THR A 190 1.71 6.56 -9.89
CA THR A 190 1.75 5.85 -8.60
C THR A 190 1.17 4.45 -8.72
N LEU A 191 1.79 3.47 -8.05
CA LEU A 191 1.24 2.13 -7.85
C LEU A 191 0.79 1.97 -6.39
N VAL A 192 -0.52 1.81 -6.17
CA VAL A 192 -1.08 1.45 -4.86
C VAL A 192 -1.28 -0.05 -4.82
N LYS A 193 -0.76 -0.74 -3.79
CA LYS A 193 -0.84 -2.19 -3.64
C LYS A 193 -1.63 -2.57 -2.38
N PRO A 194 -2.95 -2.75 -2.49
CA PRO A 194 -3.75 -3.28 -1.39
C PRO A 194 -3.39 -4.73 -1.07
N SER A 195 -3.48 -5.11 0.22
CA SER A 195 -3.48 -6.49 0.70
C SER A 195 -4.93 -7.02 0.70
N ALA A 196 -5.31 -7.83 1.68
CA ALA A 196 -6.69 -8.26 1.89
C ALA A 196 -7.53 -7.07 2.40
N ILE A 197 -8.54 -6.67 1.64
CA ILE A 197 -9.41 -5.52 1.93
C ILE A 197 -10.86 -6.01 2.06
N ASP A 198 -11.61 -5.41 2.98
CA ASP A 198 -13.03 -5.68 3.17
C ASP A 198 -13.84 -5.02 2.05
N THR A 199 -14.06 -5.76 0.97
CA THR A 199 -14.80 -5.31 -0.23
C THR A 199 -15.65 -6.43 -0.79
N PRO A 200 -16.67 -6.15 -1.60
CA PRO A 200 -17.45 -7.15 -2.34
C PRO A 200 -16.65 -7.96 -3.38
N TYR A 201 -15.34 -7.79 -3.45
CA TYR A 201 -14.42 -8.42 -4.39
C TYR A 201 -14.67 -9.93 -4.60
N ASN A 202 -14.93 -10.66 -3.49
CA ASN A 202 -15.18 -12.11 -3.57
C ASN A 202 -16.54 -12.44 -4.20
N LYS A 203 -17.53 -11.53 -4.08
CA LYS A 203 -18.87 -11.67 -4.68
C LYS A 203 -18.83 -11.44 -6.20
N HIS A 204 -17.89 -10.61 -6.67
CA HIS A 204 -17.72 -10.32 -8.09
C HIS A 204 -16.82 -11.32 -8.82
N ALA A 205 -16.05 -12.10 -8.06
CA ALA A 205 -15.06 -13.00 -8.63
C ALA A 205 -15.71 -14.28 -9.15
N ARG A 206 -15.31 -14.72 -10.36
CA ARG A 206 -15.63 -16.07 -10.83
C ARG A 206 -15.01 -17.10 -9.90
N ASN A 207 -15.83 -17.99 -9.37
CA ASN A 207 -15.41 -18.98 -8.39
C ASN A 207 -15.53 -20.40 -8.91
N LEU A 208 -14.40 -21.00 -9.29
CA LEU A 208 -14.28 -22.37 -9.77
C LEU A 208 -13.87 -23.37 -8.68
N THR A 209 -13.74 -22.91 -7.41
CA THR A 209 -13.30 -23.78 -6.31
C THR A 209 -14.41 -24.70 -5.78
N GLY A 210 -15.66 -24.41 -6.09
CA GLY A 210 -16.83 -25.09 -5.53
C GLY A 210 -17.02 -24.89 -4.02
N GLN A 211 -16.35 -23.87 -3.43
CA GLN A 211 -16.40 -23.54 -2.01
C GLN A 211 -16.55 -22.03 -1.83
N ALA A 212 -17.16 -21.61 -0.73
CA ALA A 212 -17.20 -20.21 -0.39
C ALA A 212 -15.76 -19.70 -0.11
N VAL A 213 -15.44 -18.53 -0.66
CA VAL A 213 -14.09 -17.94 -0.56
C VAL A 213 -14.10 -16.66 0.28
N GLN A 214 -13.01 -16.44 0.98
CA GLN A 214 -12.81 -15.25 1.80
C GLN A 214 -11.39 -14.69 1.65
N ASN A 215 -11.22 -13.43 2.03
CA ASN A 215 -9.89 -12.83 2.14
C ASN A 215 -9.18 -13.35 3.41
N PRO A 216 -7.90 -13.77 3.33
CA PRO A 216 -7.15 -14.19 4.49
C PRO A 216 -6.85 -13.01 5.43
N GLN A 217 -6.90 -13.27 6.74
CA GLN A 217 -6.53 -12.27 7.74
C GLN A 217 -5.02 -11.92 7.68
N PRO A 218 -4.66 -10.69 7.97
CA PRO A 218 -5.47 -9.55 8.42
C PRO A 218 -6.19 -8.84 7.25
N VAL A 219 -7.48 -8.56 7.43
CA VAL A 219 -8.31 -7.78 6.50
C VAL A 219 -8.32 -6.31 6.95
N TYR A 220 -8.26 -5.39 5.99
CA TYR A 220 -8.25 -3.94 6.23
C TYR A 220 -9.52 -3.31 5.70
N ALA A 221 -9.99 -2.27 6.38
CA ALA A 221 -11.15 -1.50 5.95
C ALA A 221 -10.90 -0.81 4.60
N THR A 222 -11.93 -0.73 3.78
CA THR A 222 -11.90 -0.17 2.43
C THR A 222 -11.43 1.28 2.41
N HIS A 223 -11.85 2.07 3.40
CA HIS A 223 -11.46 3.46 3.51
C HIS A 223 -9.94 3.68 3.66
N VAL A 224 -9.19 2.72 4.22
CA VAL A 224 -7.73 2.84 4.36
C VAL A 224 -7.03 2.90 3.00
N VAL A 225 -7.58 2.16 2.02
CA VAL A 225 -7.09 2.21 0.63
C VAL A 225 -7.53 3.49 -0.05
N ALA A 226 -8.80 3.88 0.10
CA ALA A 226 -9.36 5.10 -0.46
C ALA A 226 -8.60 6.36 0.01
N ASP A 227 -8.34 6.48 1.33
CA ASP A 227 -7.53 7.58 1.90
C ASP A 227 -6.08 7.56 1.38
N THR A 228 -5.55 6.37 1.10
CA THR A 228 -4.21 6.25 0.52
C THR A 228 -4.19 6.70 -0.94
N ILE A 229 -5.20 6.36 -1.73
CA ILE A 229 -5.35 6.83 -3.11
C ILE A 229 -5.44 8.36 -3.14
N LEU A 230 -6.31 8.95 -2.31
CA LEU A 230 -6.48 10.40 -2.24
C LEU A 230 -5.23 11.12 -1.70
N TYR A 231 -4.48 10.50 -0.80
CA TYR A 231 -3.18 11.00 -0.38
C TYR A 231 -2.18 11.02 -1.55
N CYS A 232 -2.13 9.96 -2.37
CA CYS A 232 -1.28 9.90 -3.55
C CYS A 232 -1.68 10.91 -4.64
N ALA A 233 -2.94 11.32 -4.71
CA ALA A 233 -3.40 12.38 -5.60
C ALA A 233 -2.83 13.76 -5.24
N GLN A 234 -2.36 13.96 -4.01
CA GLN A 234 -1.79 15.22 -3.50
C GLN A 234 -0.28 15.16 -3.24
N HIS A 235 0.30 13.96 -3.19
CA HIS A 235 1.69 13.78 -2.78
C HIS A 235 2.45 12.87 -3.75
N PRO A 236 3.72 13.21 -4.10
CA PRO A 236 4.51 12.43 -5.05
C PRO A 236 4.99 11.12 -4.43
N ILE A 237 4.22 10.06 -4.58
CA ILE A 237 4.54 8.72 -4.12
C ILE A 237 4.70 7.78 -5.33
N ARG A 238 5.84 7.09 -5.40
CA ARG A 238 6.11 6.12 -6.46
C ARG A 238 5.28 4.86 -6.30
N GLU A 239 5.24 4.32 -5.08
CA GLU A 239 4.59 3.06 -4.76
C GLU A 239 4.25 3.02 -3.26
N ILE A 240 3.07 2.51 -2.93
CA ILE A 240 2.63 2.36 -1.55
C ILE A 240 1.84 1.06 -1.37
N THR A 241 2.15 0.31 -0.31
CA THR A 241 1.42 -0.91 0.06
C THR A 241 0.50 -0.61 1.24
N VAL A 242 -0.77 -1.02 1.11
CA VAL A 242 -1.77 -0.95 2.17
C VAL A 242 -1.98 -2.35 2.73
N GLY A 243 -1.55 -2.54 3.97
CA GLY A 243 -1.64 -3.82 4.67
C GLY A 243 -0.30 -4.54 4.83
N GLY A 244 0.10 -4.76 6.08
CA GLY A 244 1.39 -5.37 6.43
C GLY A 244 1.46 -6.87 6.15
N GLY A 245 0.35 -7.61 6.26
CA GLY A 245 0.32 -9.06 6.04
C GLY A 245 0.75 -9.46 4.63
N GLY A 246 0.15 -8.84 3.61
CA GLY A 246 0.53 -9.10 2.22
C GLY A 246 1.98 -8.67 1.91
N ARG A 247 2.44 -7.56 2.50
CA ARG A 247 3.85 -7.14 2.34
C ARG A 247 4.82 -8.14 2.96
N LEU A 248 4.49 -8.73 4.10
CA LEU A 248 5.31 -9.76 4.74
C LEU A 248 5.43 -11.00 3.84
N ILE A 249 4.30 -11.49 3.32
CA ILE A 249 4.27 -12.62 2.38
C ILE A 249 5.12 -12.31 1.14
N ALA A 250 4.95 -11.14 0.55
CA ALA A 250 5.71 -10.69 -0.61
C ALA A 250 7.22 -10.60 -0.32
N SER A 251 7.61 -10.10 0.85
CA SER A 251 9.01 -10.03 1.27
C SER A 251 9.60 -11.41 1.52
N PHE A 252 8.86 -12.32 2.14
CA PHE A 252 9.26 -13.70 2.36
C PHE A 252 9.42 -14.46 1.05
N TYR A 253 8.45 -14.34 0.13
CA TYR A 253 8.52 -14.93 -1.20
C TYR A 253 9.75 -14.43 -1.99
N SER A 254 9.99 -13.12 -1.97
CA SER A 254 11.13 -12.52 -2.67
C SER A 254 12.49 -12.93 -2.10
N ALA A 255 12.57 -13.14 -0.78
CA ALA A 255 13.83 -13.49 -0.11
C ALA A 255 14.14 -15.00 -0.16
N LEU A 256 13.12 -15.85 -0.02
CA LEU A 256 13.25 -17.30 0.15
C LEU A 256 12.19 -18.06 -0.67
N PRO A 257 12.15 -17.92 -2.02
CA PRO A 257 11.10 -18.51 -2.85
C PRO A 257 10.99 -20.03 -2.70
N GLY A 258 12.10 -20.74 -2.60
CA GLY A 258 12.14 -22.20 -2.43
C GLY A 258 11.48 -22.70 -1.14
N LEU A 259 11.37 -21.86 -0.11
CA LEU A 259 10.62 -22.17 1.13
C LEU A 259 9.20 -21.63 1.06
N ALA A 260 9.01 -20.46 0.47
CA ALA A 260 7.72 -19.80 0.39
C ALA A 260 6.72 -20.57 -0.48
N GLU A 261 7.16 -21.06 -1.65
CA GLU A 261 6.30 -21.78 -2.59
C GLU A 261 5.64 -23.04 -2.00
N PRO A 262 6.38 -23.99 -1.38
CA PRO A 262 5.74 -25.14 -0.75
C PRO A 262 4.77 -24.77 0.38
N LEU A 263 5.10 -23.73 1.17
CA LEU A 263 4.23 -23.27 2.26
C LEU A 263 2.96 -22.61 1.71
N LEU A 264 3.08 -21.73 0.72
CA LEU A 264 1.93 -21.09 0.08
C LEU A 264 1.07 -22.13 -0.64
N ALA A 265 1.68 -23.08 -1.36
CA ALA A 265 0.95 -24.16 -2.02
C ALA A 265 0.12 -24.98 -1.03
N ARG A 266 0.65 -25.25 0.15
CA ARG A 266 0.01 -26.09 1.19
C ARG A 266 -1.08 -25.35 1.97
N PHE A 267 -0.85 -24.07 2.31
CA PHE A 267 -1.67 -23.37 3.30
C PHE A 267 -2.59 -22.31 2.69
N ALA A 268 -2.19 -21.61 1.60
CA ALA A 268 -2.98 -20.51 1.05
C ALA A 268 -4.41 -20.92 0.65
N PRO A 269 -4.66 -22.05 -0.01
CA PRO A 269 -6.04 -22.47 -0.35
C PRO A 269 -6.94 -22.63 0.88
N SER A 270 -6.38 -23.15 1.99
CA SER A 270 -7.14 -23.34 3.22
C SER A 270 -7.46 -22.04 3.94
N LEU A 271 -6.57 -21.02 3.84
CA LEU A 271 -6.78 -19.70 4.42
C LEU A 271 -7.81 -18.87 3.64
N MET A 272 -7.97 -19.15 2.37
CA MET A 272 -8.91 -18.45 1.48
C MET A 272 -10.30 -19.10 1.47
N ARG A 273 -10.48 -20.26 2.09
CA ARG A 273 -11.77 -20.94 2.21
C ARG A 273 -12.58 -20.34 3.36
N ASP A 274 -13.77 -19.85 3.06
CA ASP A 274 -14.76 -19.53 4.08
C ASP A 274 -15.46 -20.84 4.55
N ARG A 275 -15.24 -21.17 5.81
CA ARG A 275 -15.85 -22.37 6.44
C ARG A 275 -17.18 -22.06 7.11
N SER A 276 -17.52 -20.78 7.25
CA SER A 276 -18.75 -20.33 7.93
C SER A 276 -19.93 -20.24 6.96
N SER A 277 -19.67 -20.17 5.66
CA SER A 277 -20.68 -19.98 4.63
C SER A 277 -20.79 -21.21 3.72
N ALA A 278 -22.01 -21.56 3.36
CA ALA A 278 -22.24 -22.53 2.29
C ALA A 278 -21.94 -21.87 0.93
N TYR A 279 -21.31 -22.63 0.04
CA TYR A 279 -21.13 -22.17 -1.33
C TYR A 279 -22.49 -22.11 -2.04
N GLN A 280 -22.80 -20.95 -2.59
CA GLN A 280 -23.92 -20.75 -3.48
C GLN A 280 -23.38 -20.19 -4.80
N PRO A 281 -23.72 -20.78 -5.96
CA PRO A 281 -23.43 -20.17 -7.25
C PRO A 281 -24.09 -18.78 -7.34
N TYR A 282 -23.38 -17.83 -7.89
CA TYR A 282 -23.86 -16.45 -8.11
C TYR A 282 -23.36 -15.93 -9.44
N ASP A 283 -24.01 -14.91 -9.95
CA ASP A 283 -23.58 -14.22 -11.16
C ASP A 283 -22.31 -13.42 -10.82
N ASP A 284 -21.23 -13.74 -11.52
CA ASP A 284 -19.94 -13.09 -11.35
C ASP A 284 -19.78 -11.84 -12.23
N GLY A 285 -18.89 -10.96 -11.82
CA GLY A 285 -18.60 -9.69 -12.52
C GLY A 285 -17.58 -9.82 -13.66
N LEU A 286 -17.25 -11.03 -14.13
CA LEU A 286 -16.16 -11.19 -15.11
C LEU A 286 -16.55 -10.62 -16.49
N TYR A 287 -17.74 -10.92 -16.99
CA TYR A 287 -18.25 -10.46 -18.28
C TYR A 287 -19.24 -9.32 -18.10
N ASP A 288 -20.24 -9.50 -17.27
CA ASP A 288 -21.34 -8.58 -17.08
C ASP A 288 -21.20 -7.79 -15.77
N PRO A 289 -21.79 -6.58 -15.66
CA PRO A 289 -21.84 -5.88 -14.40
C PRO A 289 -22.73 -6.63 -13.39
N THR A 290 -22.31 -6.70 -12.14
CA THR A 290 -23.14 -7.19 -11.03
C THR A 290 -23.92 -6.02 -10.43
N GLU A 291 -25.12 -6.28 -9.92
CA GLU A 291 -25.90 -5.32 -9.16
C GLU A 291 -25.51 -5.43 -7.67
N ASP A 292 -24.67 -4.52 -7.20
CA ASP A 292 -24.04 -4.61 -5.87
C ASP A 292 -24.68 -3.74 -4.81
N GLY A 293 -25.68 -2.94 -5.18
CA GLY A 293 -26.37 -2.03 -4.27
C GLY A 293 -25.50 -0.92 -3.69
N LEU A 294 -24.36 -0.60 -4.32
CA LEU A 294 -23.37 0.38 -3.85
C LEU A 294 -22.70 -0.01 -2.52
N ASP A 295 -22.28 -1.28 -2.41
CA ASP A 295 -21.58 -1.79 -1.23
C ASP A 295 -20.09 -1.42 -1.24
N GLU A 296 -19.61 -0.79 -0.17
CA GLU A 296 -18.17 -0.57 0.05
C GLU A 296 -17.51 -1.79 0.70
N GLU A 297 -18.20 -2.46 1.63
CA GLU A 297 -17.68 -3.48 2.54
C GLU A 297 -18.65 -4.67 2.66
N VAL A 298 -18.11 -5.85 2.96
CA VAL A 298 -18.90 -7.06 3.27
C VAL A 298 -18.95 -7.36 4.78
N HIS A 299 -18.28 -6.56 5.60
CA HIS A 299 -18.28 -6.62 7.06
C HIS A 299 -17.66 -7.90 7.64
N TYR A 300 -16.38 -8.15 7.33
CA TYR A 300 -15.61 -9.21 7.99
C TYR A 300 -15.61 -9.05 9.52
N PRO A 301 -15.57 -10.16 10.30
CA PRO A 301 -15.65 -10.08 11.77
C PRO A 301 -14.50 -9.30 12.42
N MET A 302 -13.32 -9.28 11.79
CA MET A 302 -12.15 -8.56 12.29
C MET A 302 -11.55 -7.73 11.15
N ILE A 303 -11.76 -6.42 11.21
CA ILE A 303 -11.29 -5.47 10.21
C ILE A 303 -10.33 -4.48 10.85
N ARG A 304 -9.16 -4.30 10.26
CA ARG A 304 -8.20 -3.28 10.67
C ARG A 304 -8.53 -1.94 10.05
N GLN A 305 -8.81 -0.95 10.89
CA GLN A 305 -9.19 0.39 10.48
C GLN A 305 -7.99 1.27 10.05
N PHE A 306 -6.78 0.69 10.02
CA PHE A 306 -5.57 1.45 9.80
C PHE A 306 -4.42 0.54 9.32
N SER A 307 -3.55 1.05 8.45
CA SER A 307 -2.36 0.37 7.96
C SER A 307 -1.09 1.11 8.38
N ALA A 308 -0.39 0.58 9.39
CA ALA A 308 0.87 1.17 9.87
C ALA A 308 1.90 1.37 8.73
N LEU A 309 1.97 0.41 7.81
CA LEU A 309 2.89 0.47 6.67
C LEU A 309 2.56 1.64 5.74
N ALA A 310 1.28 1.89 5.48
CA ALA A 310 0.84 3.01 4.66
C ALA A 310 1.12 4.35 5.36
N GLU A 311 0.83 4.45 6.66
CA GLU A 311 1.05 5.67 7.44
C GLU A 311 2.54 6.05 7.57
N VAL A 312 3.40 5.05 7.79
CA VAL A 312 4.86 5.23 7.77
C VAL A 312 5.33 5.78 6.43
N ARG A 313 4.75 5.32 5.33
CA ARG A 313 5.10 5.79 3.98
C ARG A 313 4.56 7.19 3.67
N LYS A 314 3.37 7.51 4.18
CA LYS A 314 2.79 8.86 4.07
C LYS A 314 3.56 9.89 4.91
N HIS A 315 4.09 9.47 6.07
CA HIS A 315 4.73 10.34 7.05
C HIS A 315 6.14 9.87 7.42
N PRO A 316 7.14 10.03 6.53
CA PRO A 316 8.50 9.51 6.73
C PRO A 316 9.20 10.06 7.99
N GLY A 317 8.80 11.24 8.49
CA GLY A 317 9.28 11.79 9.77
C GLY A 317 8.85 10.97 10.99
N ILE A 318 7.67 10.34 10.95
CA ILE A 318 7.18 9.44 12.01
C ILE A 318 7.98 8.12 11.99
N ALA A 319 8.32 7.63 10.79
CA ALA A 319 9.13 6.43 10.62
C ALA A 319 10.49 6.55 11.32
N SER A 320 11.18 7.66 11.14
CA SER A 320 12.46 7.92 11.80
C SER A 320 12.33 7.98 13.32
N GLY A 321 11.24 8.55 13.84
CA GLY A 321 10.95 8.61 15.27
C GLY A 321 10.69 7.24 15.88
N VAL A 322 9.89 6.39 15.21
CA VAL A 322 9.59 5.01 15.67
C VAL A 322 10.84 4.14 15.63
N VAL A 323 11.66 4.24 14.59
CA VAL A 323 12.94 3.50 14.50
C VAL A 323 13.89 3.95 15.58
N ALA A 324 13.97 5.24 15.87
CA ALA A 324 14.82 5.77 16.96
C ALA A 324 14.36 5.26 18.33
N VAL A 325 13.05 5.21 18.58
CA VAL A 325 12.49 4.67 19.84
C VAL A 325 12.75 3.18 19.97
N LEU A 326 12.55 2.40 18.91
CA LEU A 326 12.83 0.95 18.93
C LEU A 326 14.33 0.65 19.08
N ALA A 327 15.19 1.43 18.43
CA ALA A 327 16.63 1.33 18.63
C ALA A 327 17.02 1.68 20.07
N ALA A 328 16.45 2.74 20.66
CA ALA A 328 16.67 3.12 22.03
C ALA A 328 16.17 2.06 23.05
N VAL A 329 14.99 1.46 22.78
CA VAL A 329 14.47 0.36 23.60
C VAL A 329 15.34 -0.90 23.44
N GLY A 330 15.80 -1.21 22.23
CA GLY A 330 16.73 -2.33 21.98
C GLY A 330 18.07 -2.14 22.71
N VAL A 331 18.64 -0.94 22.66
CA VAL A 331 19.86 -0.59 23.39
C VAL A 331 19.61 -0.62 24.91
N ALA A 332 18.49 -0.07 25.40
CA ALA A 332 18.15 -0.12 26.81
C ALA A 332 17.95 -1.55 27.32
N THR A 333 17.33 -2.43 26.52
CA THR A 333 17.15 -3.85 26.86
C THR A 333 18.48 -4.61 26.90
N LEU A 334 19.39 -4.30 25.96
CA LEU A 334 20.74 -4.86 25.96
C LEU A 334 21.57 -4.38 27.16
N LEU A 335 21.47 -3.09 27.52
CA LEU A 335 22.14 -2.52 28.69
C LEU A 335 21.57 -3.07 30.01
N LEU A 336 20.24 -3.21 30.13
CA LEU A 336 19.59 -3.83 31.26
C LEU A 336 19.97 -5.31 31.42
N ASN A 337 20.07 -6.07 30.31
CA ASN A 337 20.57 -7.44 30.35
C ASN A 337 22.04 -7.55 30.76
N GLN A 338 22.86 -6.53 30.46
CA GLN A 338 24.26 -6.48 30.94
C GLN A 338 24.35 -6.11 32.42
N LEU A 339 23.39 -5.32 32.94
CA LEU A 339 23.38 -4.87 34.36
C LEU A 339 22.70 -5.86 35.30
N THR A 340 21.79 -6.71 34.82
CA THR A 340 20.97 -7.66 35.63
C THR A 340 21.43 -9.09 35.52
N GLY A 341 22.69 -9.43 35.38
CA GLY A 341 23.35 -10.75 35.52
C GLY A 341 22.58 -12.03 35.03
N PRO A 342 23.23 -13.09 34.71
CA PRO A 342 22.78 -14.16 33.81
C PRO A 342 21.81 -15.21 34.37
N THR A 343 21.05 -14.97 35.44
CA THR A 343 20.47 -16.04 36.28
C THR A 343 19.15 -16.66 35.80
N ARG A 344 18.35 -16.00 34.94
CA ARG A 344 17.08 -16.59 34.45
C ARG A 344 17.14 -17.16 33.04
N TYR A 345 17.94 -16.59 32.18
CA TYR A 345 18.07 -17.04 30.80
C TYR A 345 18.91 -18.32 30.67
N GLN A 346 19.94 -18.48 31.50
CA GLN A 346 20.74 -19.72 31.55
C GLN A 346 19.95 -20.91 32.09
N ALA A 347 19.03 -20.70 33.02
CA ALA A 347 18.15 -21.76 33.54
C ALA A 347 17.10 -22.23 32.53
N LEU A 348 16.65 -21.38 31.63
CA LEU A 348 15.78 -21.74 30.51
C LEU A 348 16.55 -22.42 29.36
N ARG A 349 17.79 -21.99 29.10
CA ARG A 349 18.63 -22.53 28.05
C ARG A 349 19.08 -23.97 28.33
N SER A 350 19.40 -24.28 29.59
CA SER A 350 19.78 -25.64 29.99
C SER A 350 18.63 -26.66 29.94
N ARG A 351 17.38 -26.20 29.87
CA ARG A 351 16.19 -27.04 29.68
C ARG A 351 15.71 -27.19 28.23
N ALA A 352 16.18 -26.35 27.30
CA ALA A 352 15.64 -26.27 25.94
C ALA A 352 16.59 -26.74 24.82
N ASP A 353 17.87 -27.03 25.09
CA ASP A 353 18.80 -27.41 24.04
C ASP A 353 19.56 -28.74 24.32
N PRO A 354 19.12 -29.84 23.72
CA PRO A 354 19.93 -31.09 23.70
C PRO A 354 20.95 -31.18 22.55
N ARG A 355 21.06 -30.25 21.58
CA ARG A 355 21.80 -30.55 20.34
C ARG A 355 22.58 -29.39 19.66
N GLY A 356 22.85 -28.27 20.33
CA GLY A 356 23.91 -27.35 19.86
C GLY A 356 23.75 -26.77 18.43
N TRP A 357 22.55 -26.33 18.02
CA TRP A 357 22.26 -25.94 16.63
C TRP A 357 22.46 -24.45 16.30
N VAL A 358 22.93 -23.63 17.22
CA VAL A 358 23.24 -22.21 16.92
C VAL A 358 24.63 -21.88 17.48
N ASP A 359 25.56 -21.59 16.57
CA ASP A 359 26.87 -21.03 16.91
C ASP A 359 26.71 -19.60 17.44
N THR A 360 26.63 -19.49 18.75
CA THR A 360 26.41 -18.23 19.46
C THR A 360 27.66 -17.34 19.50
N GLU A 361 28.87 -17.88 19.27
CA GLU A 361 30.11 -17.10 19.16
C GLU A 361 30.16 -16.36 17.83
N ALA A 362 29.88 -17.03 16.74
CA ALA A 362 29.81 -16.39 15.41
C ALA A 362 28.72 -15.32 15.32
N LEU A 363 27.60 -15.49 16.03
CA LEU A 363 26.53 -14.47 16.11
C LEU A 363 26.96 -13.26 16.96
N ARG A 364 27.70 -13.50 18.03
CA ARG A 364 28.21 -12.47 18.95
C ARG A 364 29.30 -11.63 18.25
N ASP A 365 30.22 -12.27 17.54
CA ASP A 365 31.28 -11.59 16.78
C ASP A 365 30.72 -10.72 15.64
N ARG A 366 29.66 -11.18 14.96
CA ARG A 366 28.93 -10.38 13.96
C ARG A 366 28.20 -9.19 14.59
N LEU A 367 27.56 -9.36 15.74
CA LEU A 367 26.91 -8.25 16.47
C LEU A 367 27.93 -7.22 16.98
N ASP A 368 29.07 -7.68 17.47
CA ASP A 368 30.14 -6.79 17.94
C ASP A 368 30.82 -6.04 16.77
N SER A 369 30.93 -6.66 15.59
CA SER A 369 31.41 -5.97 14.39
C SER A 369 30.46 -4.90 13.90
N VAL A 370 29.14 -5.19 13.86
CA VAL A 370 28.08 -4.23 13.49
C VAL A 370 28.01 -3.07 14.50
N THR A 371 28.17 -3.36 15.78
CA THR A 371 28.14 -2.33 16.84
C THR A 371 29.34 -1.39 16.74
N ARG A 372 30.53 -1.91 16.41
CA ARG A 372 31.74 -1.10 16.15
C ARG A 372 31.57 -0.22 14.91
N ASP A 373 31.07 -0.79 13.80
CA ASP A 373 30.84 -0.06 12.55
C ASP A 373 29.80 1.08 12.73
N LEU A 374 28.75 0.83 13.51
CA LEU A 374 27.78 1.85 13.88
C LEU A 374 28.37 2.96 14.76
N ARG A 375 29.26 2.62 15.70
CA ARG A 375 29.92 3.61 16.57
C ARG A 375 30.86 4.51 15.75
N HIS A 376 31.68 3.97 14.85
CA HIS A 376 32.52 4.76 13.96
C HIS A 376 31.70 5.68 13.05
N ARG A 377 30.61 5.19 12.48
CA ARG A 377 29.72 6.03 11.65
C ARG A 377 29.02 7.13 12.45
N PHE A 378 28.73 6.92 13.73
CA PHE A 378 28.16 7.95 14.61
C PHE A 378 29.20 9.01 14.99
N GLU A 379 30.45 8.62 15.19
CA GLU A 379 31.55 9.55 15.45
C GLU A 379 31.86 10.40 14.21
N ASP A 380 31.87 9.80 13.02
CA ASP A 380 32.03 10.53 11.75
C ASP A 380 30.93 11.56 11.50
N VAL A 381 29.66 11.18 11.74
CA VAL A 381 28.52 12.10 11.61
C VAL A 381 28.59 13.24 12.65
N ARG A 382 29.10 12.96 13.85
CA ARG A 382 29.27 13.97 14.88
C ARG A 382 30.36 14.97 14.51
N HIS A 383 31.50 14.51 14.01
CA HIS A 383 32.59 15.36 13.53
C HIS A 383 32.16 16.19 12.30
N GLU A 384 31.39 15.63 11.38
CA GLU A 384 30.87 16.35 10.21
C GLU A 384 29.84 17.42 10.62
N ALA A 385 29.05 17.17 11.68
CA ALA A 385 28.11 18.14 12.26
C ALA A 385 28.79 19.26 13.04
N GLU A 386 29.91 18.98 13.73
CA GLU A 386 30.73 19.97 14.44
C GLU A 386 31.48 20.87 13.44
N ASP A 387 31.97 20.34 12.33
CA ASP A 387 32.68 21.11 11.29
C ASP A 387 31.74 22.03 10.48
N LEU A 388 30.46 21.60 10.27
CA LEU A 388 29.41 22.43 9.68
C LEU A 388 28.94 23.55 10.62
N GLY A 389 29.00 23.34 11.92
CA GLY A 389 28.66 24.34 12.97
C GLY A 389 29.57 25.54 12.97
N HIS A 390 30.86 25.39 12.62
CA HIS A 390 31.85 26.49 12.66
C HIS A 390 31.86 27.35 11.38
N LYS A 391 31.29 26.92 10.27
CA LYS A 391 31.29 27.65 8.99
C LYS A 391 29.99 28.39 8.61
N GLY A 392 28.95 28.35 9.46
CA GLY A 392 27.59 28.83 9.09
C GLY A 392 26.87 29.72 10.10
N ALA A 393 27.55 30.31 11.08
CA ALA A 393 26.93 30.95 12.28
C ALA A 393 26.11 32.23 12.03
N SER A 394 26.06 32.83 10.84
CA SER A 394 25.39 34.12 10.60
C SER A 394 24.10 34.13 9.77
N ARG A 395 23.77 33.05 9.10
CA ARG A 395 22.50 32.93 8.32
C ARG A 395 21.57 31.81 8.78
N ALA A 396 22.02 30.94 9.66
CA ALA A 396 21.26 29.76 10.10
C ALA A 396 20.24 30.02 11.22
N GLY A 397 20.39 31.09 12.00
CA GLY A 397 19.57 31.36 13.20
C GLY A 397 18.07 31.49 12.94
N GLN A 398 17.67 32.06 11.81
CA GLN A 398 16.23 32.20 11.46
C GLN A 398 15.63 30.95 10.86
N TRP A 399 16.42 30.15 10.16
CA TRP A 399 15.95 28.89 9.54
C TRP A 399 15.82 27.76 10.59
N PHE A 400 16.76 27.66 11.51
CA PHE A 400 16.74 26.70 12.62
C PHE A 400 15.59 26.94 13.61
N GLY A 401 15.16 28.18 13.83
CA GLY A 401 14.00 28.49 14.68
C GLY A 401 12.67 27.97 14.10
N LYS A 402 12.49 28.01 12.78
CA LYS A 402 11.32 27.44 12.10
C LYS A 402 11.38 25.90 12.02
N ALA A 403 12.54 25.33 11.73
CA ALA A 403 12.75 23.88 11.66
C ALA A 403 12.57 23.21 13.04
N ARG A 404 13.04 23.84 14.12
CA ARG A 404 12.87 23.34 15.48
C ARG A 404 11.41 23.31 15.93
N LYS A 405 10.61 24.36 15.64
CA LYS A 405 9.16 24.36 15.94
C LYS A 405 8.39 23.33 15.14
N SER A 406 8.79 23.05 13.90
CA SER A 406 8.20 22.00 13.07
C SER A 406 8.55 20.61 13.58
N SER A 407 9.81 20.36 13.96
CA SER A 407 10.26 19.07 14.49
C SER A 407 9.69 18.78 15.89
N GLU A 408 9.51 19.79 16.75
CA GLU A 408 8.90 19.63 18.07
C GLU A 408 7.40 19.31 17.98
N ARG A 409 6.67 19.84 16.98
CA ARG A 409 5.29 19.42 16.69
C ARG A 409 5.23 17.99 16.16
N SER A 410 6.07 17.65 15.16
CA SER A 410 6.13 16.30 14.61
C SER A 410 6.52 15.25 15.64
N LEU A 411 7.42 15.59 16.61
CA LEU A 411 7.79 14.70 17.71
C LEU A 411 6.67 14.53 18.74
N ARG A 412 5.85 15.58 19.01
CA ARG A 412 4.68 15.46 19.88
C ARG A 412 3.58 14.63 19.27
N ASP A 413 3.26 14.85 17.99
CA ASP A 413 2.22 14.12 17.27
C ASP A 413 2.64 12.66 17.04
N GLY A 414 3.92 12.42 16.70
CA GLY A 414 4.51 11.09 16.58
C GLY A 414 4.55 10.33 17.92
N GLY A 415 4.86 11.03 19.02
CA GLY A 415 4.86 10.44 20.36
C GLY A 415 3.47 10.04 20.88
N GLN A 416 2.42 10.78 20.51
CA GLN A 416 1.04 10.40 20.85
C GLN A 416 0.54 9.23 20.01
N ALA A 417 0.87 9.21 18.71
CA ALA A 417 0.55 8.09 17.83
C ALA A 417 1.28 6.81 18.28
N ALA A 418 2.57 6.90 18.61
CA ALA A 418 3.35 5.77 19.11
C ALA A 418 2.82 5.22 20.45
N ARG A 419 2.33 6.08 21.35
CA ARG A 419 1.73 5.64 22.63
C ARG A 419 0.40 4.93 22.43
N ARG A 420 -0.48 5.42 21.55
CA ARG A 420 -1.74 4.70 21.20
C ARG A 420 -1.42 3.34 20.59
N TYR A 421 -0.46 3.30 19.66
CA TYR A 421 -0.04 2.07 19.00
C TYR A 421 0.57 1.04 19.97
N ALA A 422 1.40 1.49 20.92
CA ALA A 422 1.97 0.62 21.96
C ALA A 422 0.89 0.08 22.91
N HIS A 423 -0.16 0.87 23.18
CA HIS A 423 -1.32 0.44 23.98
C HIS A 423 -2.13 -0.62 23.23
N ASP A 424 -2.51 -0.36 21.97
CA ASP A 424 -3.30 -1.28 21.16
C ASP A 424 -2.56 -2.60 20.85
N ALA A 425 -1.24 -2.52 20.61
CA ALA A 425 -0.39 -3.70 20.44
C ALA A 425 -0.22 -4.49 21.77
N GLY A 426 -0.19 -3.78 22.89
CA GLY A 426 -0.12 -4.39 24.23
C GLY A 426 -1.40 -5.11 24.62
N ASP A 427 -2.55 -4.57 24.26
CA ASP A 427 -3.86 -5.17 24.49
C ASP A 427 -4.05 -6.40 23.59
N TYR A 428 -3.72 -6.29 22.31
CA TYR A 428 -3.72 -7.42 21.37
C TYR A 428 -2.80 -8.57 21.83
N ALA A 429 -1.59 -8.24 22.31
CA ALA A 429 -0.64 -9.23 22.80
C ALA A 429 -1.15 -9.92 24.09
N ARG A 430 -1.90 -9.23 24.95
CA ARG A 430 -2.52 -9.81 26.15
C ARG A 430 -3.66 -10.77 25.81
N ASP A 431 -4.50 -10.41 24.86
CA ASP A 431 -5.67 -11.21 24.47
C ASP A 431 -5.27 -12.51 23.74
N HIS A 432 -4.11 -12.50 23.05
CA HIS A 432 -3.63 -13.64 22.25
C HIS A 432 -2.39 -14.34 22.81
N ALA A 433 -1.95 -13.98 24.02
CA ALA A 433 -0.77 -14.58 24.67
C ALA A 433 -0.89 -16.11 24.91
N ARG A 434 -2.10 -16.66 24.90
CA ARG A 434 -2.35 -18.10 25.08
C ARG A 434 -2.18 -18.93 23.80
N GLU A 435 -2.09 -18.32 22.63
CA GLU A 435 -2.08 -19.00 21.32
C GLU A 435 -0.73 -18.98 20.59
N GLY A 436 0.34 -18.56 21.22
CA GLY A 436 1.68 -18.48 20.58
C GLY A 436 1.82 -17.38 19.51
N GLY A 437 0.75 -16.64 19.22
CA GLY A 437 0.71 -15.63 18.16
C GLY A 437 1.39 -14.30 18.52
N ALA A 438 1.57 -14.00 19.81
CA ALA A 438 2.08 -12.70 20.26
C ALA A 438 3.55 -12.47 19.87
N LEU A 439 4.40 -13.48 19.94
CA LEU A 439 5.81 -13.38 19.50
C LEU A 439 5.93 -13.23 17.99
N LEU A 440 5.07 -13.91 17.23
CA LEU A 440 5.03 -13.78 15.76
C LEU A 440 4.54 -12.39 15.34
N ALA A 441 3.54 -11.83 16.03
CA ALA A 441 3.03 -10.48 15.77
C ALA A 441 4.08 -9.39 16.06
N ILE A 442 4.83 -9.52 17.17
CA ILE A 442 5.90 -8.57 17.53
C ILE A 442 7.08 -8.68 16.55
N ALA A 443 7.49 -9.88 16.17
CA ALA A 443 8.52 -10.10 15.17
C ALA A 443 8.10 -9.58 13.78
N THR A 444 6.85 -9.73 13.42
CA THR A 444 6.26 -9.23 12.17
C THR A 444 6.26 -7.68 12.14
N ILE A 445 5.86 -7.05 13.22
CA ILE A 445 5.87 -5.58 13.35
C ILE A 445 7.30 -5.04 13.27
N ALA A 446 8.25 -5.65 13.97
CA ALA A 446 9.66 -5.26 13.96
C ALA A 446 10.29 -5.43 12.56
N ALA A 447 10.00 -6.52 11.84
CA ALA A 447 10.51 -6.78 10.49
C ALA A 447 9.92 -5.80 9.45
N VAL A 448 8.64 -5.46 9.55
CA VAL A 448 7.96 -4.49 8.68
C VAL A 448 8.54 -3.08 8.88
N ILE A 449 8.76 -2.68 10.13
CA ILE A 449 9.33 -1.36 10.47
C ILE A 449 10.79 -1.27 10.01
N ALA A 450 11.59 -2.31 10.21
CA ALA A 450 12.98 -2.36 9.76
C ALA A 450 13.09 -2.33 8.22
N GLY A 451 12.22 -3.04 7.52
CA GLY A 451 12.15 -3.04 6.04
C GLY A 451 11.81 -1.67 5.47
N ALA A 452 10.82 -0.98 6.05
CA ALA A 452 10.43 0.36 5.64
C ALA A 452 11.53 1.41 5.89
N ALA A 453 12.28 1.30 6.99
CA ALA A 453 13.38 2.19 7.33
C ALA A 453 14.60 2.03 6.41
N LEU A 454 14.87 0.80 5.93
CA LEU A 454 15.94 0.54 4.97
C LEU A 454 15.61 1.09 3.57
N GLU A 455 14.34 1.07 3.19
CA GLU A 455 13.89 1.58 1.89
C GLU A 455 13.93 3.11 1.84
N THR A 456 13.53 3.80 2.91
CA THR A 456 13.63 5.27 3.03
C THR A 456 15.09 5.76 3.01
N ARG A 457 16.04 5.04 3.63
CA ARG A 457 17.47 5.38 3.57
C ARG A 457 18.07 5.25 2.17
N ARG A 458 17.61 4.28 1.37
CA ARG A 458 18.07 4.13 -0.03
C ARG A 458 17.61 5.28 -0.92
N GLU A 459 16.42 5.81 -0.71
CA GLU A 459 15.91 6.96 -1.46
C GLU A 459 16.58 8.28 -1.06
N ASP A 460 16.77 8.54 0.24
CA ASP A 460 17.48 9.73 0.72
C ASP A 460 18.95 9.79 0.25
N SER A 461 19.62 8.63 0.19
CA SER A 461 20.98 8.56 -0.34
C SER A 461 21.05 8.78 -1.86
N ARG A 462 20.00 8.40 -2.61
CA ARG A 462 19.87 8.69 -4.05
C ARG A 462 19.56 10.15 -4.31
N ILE A 463 18.66 10.75 -3.54
CA ILE A 463 18.30 12.19 -3.66
C ILE A 463 19.52 13.06 -3.36
N LYS A 464 20.33 12.73 -2.33
CA LYS A 464 21.57 13.45 -2.01
C LYS A 464 22.66 13.28 -3.07
N ARG A 465 22.71 12.16 -3.80
CA ARG A 465 23.63 11.97 -4.94
C ARG A 465 23.20 12.76 -6.18
N ILE A 466 21.90 12.89 -6.41
CA ILE A 466 21.37 13.67 -7.56
C ILE A 466 21.46 15.18 -7.31
N ALA A 467 21.45 15.61 -6.06
CA ALA A 467 21.62 17.03 -5.70
C ALA A 467 23.09 17.54 -5.73
N LYS A 468 24.06 16.66 -5.99
CA LYS A 468 25.50 16.99 -6.12
C LYS A 468 25.99 17.01 -7.58
N PHE A 469 25.10 16.82 -8.55
CA PHE A 469 25.29 17.09 -9.96
C PHE A 469 24.25 18.16 -10.39
#